data_b85eb6bd61666a32d4b5317824f58b25
#
_entry.id   b85eb6bd61666a32d4b5317824f58b25
#
_cell.length_a   1.000
_cell.length_b   1.000
_cell.length_c   1.000
_cell.angle_alpha   90.00
_cell.angle_beta   90.00
_cell.angle_gamma   90.00
#
_symmetry.space_group_name_H-M   'P 1'
#
loop_
_entity.id
_entity.type
_entity.pdbx_description
1 polymer ?
#
loop_
_entity_poly.entity_id
_entity_poly.type
_entity_poly.pdbx_seq_one_letter_code
_entity_poly.pdbx_strand_id
1 'polypeptide(L)'
;MAKKTKNISYYEAIGRRKQSVARVRLYLAKKDSEILVNKLKIKAGDIFINGKSVDETSFKSYKKTFLSLPLTLTKNQDRFAISINVSGGGTTGQLDSMVHGLSRALEKVDKETYRPILKTNGLLTRDPRKKEARKVGTGGKSRRMKQSPKR
;
A
#
# COMPACT_ATOMS: atom_id res chain seq x y z
N MET A 1 10.89 14.87 1.65
CA MET A 1 10.36 16.22 1.31
C MET A 1 8.93 16.09 0.80
N ALA A 2 8.03 16.99 1.21
CA ALA A 2 6.66 17.05 0.73
C ALA A 2 6.59 17.63 -0.69
N LYS A 3 5.73 17.07 -1.54
CA LYS A 3 5.44 17.59 -2.89
C LYS A 3 4.19 18.46 -2.84
N LYS A 4 4.08 19.45 -3.72
CA LYS A 4 2.90 20.33 -3.82
C LYS A 4 2.12 20.04 -5.10
N THR A 5 0.81 20.00 -5.01
CA THR A 5 -0.11 20.01 -6.15
C THR A 5 -1.11 21.15 -5.95
N LYS A 6 -1.05 22.20 -6.76
CA LYS A 6 -1.96 23.36 -6.70
C LYS A 6 -2.25 23.82 -5.26
N ASN A 7 -1.24 24.15 -4.46
CA ASN A 7 -1.31 24.63 -3.09
C ASN A 7 -1.54 23.58 -1.97
N ILE A 8 -1.60 22.28 -2.27
CA ILE A 8 -1.74 21.23 -1.25
C ILE A 8 -0.41 20.47 -1.13
N SER A 9 0.16 20.42 0.08
CA SER A 9 1.35 19.60 0.36
C SER A 9 0.95 18.16 0.63
N TYR A 10 1.68 17.20 0.06
CA TYR A 10 1.44 15.78 0.27
C TYR A 10 2.75 14.98 0.31
N TYR A 11 2.72 13.85 0.98
CA TYR A 11 3.79 12.85 0.96
C TYR A 11 3.38 11.70 0.05
N GLU A 12 4.25 11.34 -0.88
CA GLU A 12 3.95 10.27 -1.84
C GLU A 12 4.94 9.12 -1.69
N ALA A 13 4.41 7.89 -1.71
CA ALA A 13 5.21 6.68 -1.80
C ALA A 13 4.55 5.63 -2.70
N ILE A 14 5.39 4.72 -3.22
CA ILE A 14 4.96 3.62 -4.06
C ILE A 14 5.17 2.32 -3.29
N GLY A 15 4.11 1.52 -3.17
CA GLY A 15 4.17 0.15 -2.70
C GLY A 15 4.03 -0.83 -3.86
N ARG A 16 4.69 -1.99 -3.76
CA ARG A 16 4.65 -3.04 -4.81
C ARG A 16 4.56 -4.42 -4.19
N ARG A 17 3.70 -5.27 -4.77
CA ARG A 17 3.58 -6.67 -4.40
C ARG A 17 3.16 -7.51 -5.61
N LYS A 18 3.89 -8.58 -5.91
CA LYS A 18 3.69 -9.37 -7.14
C LYS A 18 3.68 -8.48 -8.38
N GLN A 19 2.54 -8.38 -9.08
CA GLN A 19 2.32 -7.49 -10.23
C GLN A 19 1.58 -6.20 -9.85
N SER A 20 1.15 -6.06 -8.57
CA SER A 20 0.41 -4.88 -8.12
C SER A 20 1.35 -3.75 -7.77
N VAL A 21 0.93 -2.54 -8.16
CA VAL A 21 1.58 -1.27 -7.84
C VAL A 21 0.55 -0.34 -7.23
N ALA A 22 0.83 0.20 -6.05
CA ALA A 22 0.01 1.19 -5.37
C ALA A 22 0.80 2.49 -5.22
N ARG A 23 0.22 3.60 -5.67
CA ARG A 23 0.71 4.95 -5.41
C ARG A 23 -0.13 5.54 -4.28
N VAL A 24 0.48 5.81 -3.17
CA VAL A 24 -0.16 6.35 -1.97
C VAL A 24 0.25 7.80 -1.78
N ARG A 25 -0.72 8.67 -1.54
CA ARG A 25 -0.54 10.08 -1.20
C ARG A 25 -1.20 10.36 0.13
N LEU A 26 -0.42 10.91 1.06
CA LEU A 26 -0.88 11.39 2.35
C LEU A 26 -0.96 12.91 2.31
N TYR A 27 -2.13 13.45 2.50
CA TYR A 27 -2.37 14.88 2.58
C TYR A 27 -2.52 15.29 4.04
N LEU A 28 -1.82 16.35 4.43
CA LEU A 28 -2.00 16.95 5.75
C LEU A 28 -3.33 17.70 5.74
N ALA A 29 -4.31 17.18 6.45
CA ALA A 29 -5.61 17.80 6.64
C ALA A 29 -5.71 18.42 8.03
N LYS A 30 -6.25 19.63 8.14
CA LYS A 30 -6.72 20.13 9.42
C LYS A 30 -8.00 19.39 9.79
N LYS A 31 -8.23 19.11 11.08
CA LYS A 31 -9.51 18.57 11.55
C LYS A 31 -10.65 19.41 10.95
N ASP A 32 -11.67 18.73 10.46
CA ASP A 32 -12.87 19.32 9.86
C ASP A 32 -12.68 20.07 8.53
N SER A 33 -11.48 20.09 7.94
CA SER A 33 -11.27 20.67 6.60
C SER A 33 -11.38 19.62 5.50
N GLU A 34 -12.19 19.93 4.49
CA GLU A 34 -12.24 19.11 3.27
C GLU A 34 -11.10 19.51 2.32
N ILE A 35 -10.38 18.51 1.82
CA ILE A 35 -9.35 18.71 0.80
C ILE A 35 -9.87 18.23 -0.53
N LEU A 36 -9.83 19.10 -1.54
CA LEU A 36 -10.22 18.73 -2.90
C LEU A 36 -9.05 18.06 -3.63
N VAL A 37 -9.11 16.75 -3.80
CA VAL A 37 -8.12 15.97 -4.53
C VAL A 37 -8.78 15.31 -5.74
N ASN A 38 -8.34 15.65 -6.95
CA ASN A 38 -8.89 15.09 -8.20
C ASN A 38 -10.43 15.13 -8.28
N LYS A 39 -11.04 16.26 -7.92
CA LYS A 39 -12.51 16.47 -7.84
C LYS A 39 -13.23 15.72 -6.72
N LEU A 40 -12.51 15.00 -5.86
CA LEU A 40 -13.08 14.33 -4.70
C LEU A 40 -12.80 15.18 -3.44
N LYS A 41 -13.82 15.32 -2.60
CA LYS A 41 -13.69 15.93 -1.28
C LYS A 41 -13.28 14.86 -0.30
N ILE A 42 -12.13 15.01 0.32
CA ILE A 42 -11.56 14.03 1.25
C ILE A 42 -11.33 14.72 2.60
N LYS A 43 -11.82 14.12 3.67
CA LYS A 43 -11.59 14.57 5.05
C LYS A 43 -10.41 13.89 5.69
N ALA A 44 -9.93 14.43 6.80
CA ALA A 44 -8.95 13.75 7.64
C ALA A 44 -9.55 12.42 8.17
N GLY A 45 -8.78 11.34 8.09
CA GLY A 45 -9.23 9.99 8.43
C GLY A 45 -9.76 9.18 7.23
N ASP A 46 -10.18 9.83 6.14
CA ASP A 46 -10.72 9.13 4.99
C ASP A 46 -9.62 8.48 4.14
N ILE A 47 -9.93 7.28 3.64
CA ILE A 47 -9.08 6.55 2.69
C ILE A 47 -9.86 6.31 1.39
N PHE A 48 -9.35 6.85 0.30
CA PHE A 48 -9.91 6.64 -1.04
C PHE A 48 -9.02 5.75 -1.88
N ILE A 49 -9.62 4.74 -2.51
CA ILE A 49 -8.95 3.79 -3.41
C ILE A 49 -9.55 3.93 -4.81
N ASN A 50 -8.72 4.32 -5.77
CA ASN A 50 -9.16 4.55 -7.16
C ASN A 50 -10.41 5.44 -7.27
N GLY A 51 -10.52 6.45 -6.42
CA GLY A 51 -11.63 7.40 -6.42
C GLY A 51 -12.88 6.97 -5.66
N LYS A 52 -12.89 5.78 -5.04
CA LYS A 52 -13.99 5.28 -4.19
C LYS A 52 -13.56 5.25 -2.74
N SER A 53 -14.47 5.51 -1.81
CA SER A 53 -14.22 5.33 -0.39
C SER A 53 -13.90 3.86 -0.08
N VAL A 54 -13.07 3.61 0.93
CA VAL A 54 -12.79 2.23 1.41
C VAL A 54 -14.08 1.50 1.76
N ASP A 55 -15.10 2.21 2.24
CA ASP A 55 -16.38 1.60 2.62
C ASP A 55 -17.20 1.15 1.42
N GLU A 56 -17.09 1.83 0.29
CA GLU A 56 -17.73 1.46 -0.97
C GLU A 56 -16.98 0.35 -1.72
N THR A 57 -15.75 0.04 -1.31
CA THR A 57 -14.98 -1.02 -1.95
C THR A 57 -15.45 -2.39 -1.49
N SER A 58 -15.43 -3.37 -2.41
CA SER A 58 -15.81 -4.77 -2.12
C SER A 58 -14.79 -5.50 -1.22
N PHE A 59 -13.99 -4.79 -0.45
CA PHE A 59 -13.06 -5.41 0.47
C PHE A 59 -13.80 -5.92 1.71
N LYS A 60 -13.55 -7.19 2.06
CA LYS A 60 -14.04 -7.78 3.31
C LYS A 60 -13.47 -7.00 4.52
N SER A 61 -14.20 -6.99 5.62
CA SER A 61 -13.87 -6.24 6.84
C SER A 61 -12.41 -6.41 7.29
N TYR A 62 -11.88 -7.64 7.34
CA TYR A 62 -10.49 -7.89 7.73
C TYR A 62 -9.46 -7.22 6.81
N LYS A 63 -9.78 -7.02 5.51
CA LYS A 63 -8.89 -6.31 4.58
C LYS A 63 -8.84 -4.82 4.85
N LYS A 64 -9.97 -4.24 5.28
CA LYS A 64 -10.03 -2.83 5.70
C LYS A 64 -9.18 -2.62 6.95
N THR A 65 -9.30 -3.51 7.94
CA THR A 65 -8.48 -3.50 9.16
C THR A 65 -6.99 -3.63 8.85
N PHE A 66 -6.64 -4.54 7.93
CA PHE A 66 -5.23 -4.72 7.53
C PHE A 66 -4.68 -3.49 6.77
N LEU A 67 -5.51 -2.83 5.96
CA LEU A 67 -5.12 -1.60 5.28
C LEU A 67 -4.83 -0.46 6.27
N SER A 68 -5.64 -0.33 7.32
CA SER A 68 -5.47 0.71 8.35
C SER A 68 -4.37 0.40 9.37
N LEU A 69 -3.83 -0.82 9.40
CA LEU A 69 -2.82 -1.27 10.36
C LEU A 69 -1.63 -0.30 10.52
N PRO A 70 -0.98 0.22 9.46
CA PRO A 70 0.12 1.17 9.62
C PRO A 70 -0.28 2.45 10.35
N LEU A 71 -1.51 2.94 10.12
CA LEU A 71 -2.06 4.13 10.77
C LEU A 71 -2.36 3.89 12.24
N THR A 72 -2.92 2.73 12.56
CA THR A 72 -3.21 2.31 13.93
C THR A 72 -1.93 2.20 14.76
N LEU A 73 -0.91 1.53 14.23
CA LEU A 73 0.39 1.37 14.91
C LEU A 73 1.10 2.71 15.16
N THR A 74 0.94 3.65 14.26
CA THR A 74 1.55 4.99 14.38
C THR A 74 0.63 6.02 15.04
N LYS A 75 -0.59 5.63 15.45
CA LYS A 75 -1.61 6.50 16.07
C LYS A 75 -1.96 7.73 15.20
N ASN A 76 -2.04 7.53 13.88
CA ASN A 76 -2.29 8.60 12.91
C ASN A 76 -3.59 8.39 12.11
N GLN A 77 -4.60 7.75 12.68
CA GLN A 77 -5.84 7.41 11.98
C GLN A 77 -6.58 8.65 11.44
N ASP A 78 -6.67 9.70 12.24
CA ASP A 78 -7.46 10.90 11.92
C ASP A 78 -6.60 12.10 11.47
N ARG A 79 -5.32 11.88 11.19
CA ARG A 79 -4.40 12.97 10.86
C ARG A 79 -4.30 13.26 9.37
N PHE A 80 -4.48 12.24 8.54
CA PHE A 80 -4.22 12.33 7.11
C PHE A 80 -5.47 12.02 6.30
N ALA A 81 -5.69 12.78 5.23
CA ALA A 81 -6.54 12.36 4.13
C ALA A 81 -5.70 11.54 3.16
N ILE A 82 -6.17 10.36 2.75
CA ILE A 82 -5.37 9.37 2.04
C ILE A 82 -5.99 9.06 0.68
N SER A 83 -5.20 9.24 -0.38
CA SER A 83 -5.58 8.82 -1.72
C SER A 83 -4.62 7.74 -2.22
N ILE A 84 -5.18 6.62 -2.67
CA ILE A 84 -4.46 5.45 -3.17
C ILE A 84 -4.90 5.15 -4.59
N ASN A 85 -3.97 5.16 -5.52
CA ASN A 85 -4.18 4.63 -6.87
C ASN A 85 -3.48 3.29 -6.98
N VAL A 86 -4.24 2.21 -7.15
CA VAL A 86 -3.72 0.85 -7.26
C VAL A 86 -4.08 0.25 -8.61
N SER A 87 -3.12 -0.46 -9.21
CA SER A 87 -3.29 -1.14 -10.49
C SER A 87 -2.54 -2.47 -10.52
N GLY A 88 -2.99 -3.36 -11.41
CA GLY A 88 -2.40 -4.67 -11.64
C GLY A 88 -2.64 -5.71 -10.55
N GLY A 89 -2.35 -6.96 -10.86
CA GLY A 89 -2.47 -8.08 -9.94
C GLY A 89 -3.90 -8.38 -9.45
N GLY A 90 -3.98 -9.17 -8.39
CA GLY A 90 -5.25 -9.53 -7.74
C GLY A 90 -5.44 -8.81 -6.40
N THR A 91 -6.63 -8.98 -5.79
CA THR A 91 -7.05 -8.25 -4.58
C THR A 91 -6.07 -8.35 -3.39
N THR A 92 -5.46 -9.53 -3.16
CA THR A 92 -4.44 -9.70 -2.10
C THR A 92 -3.17 -8.94 -2.42
N GLY A 93 -2.68 -9.03 -3.66
CA GLY A 93 -1.48 -8.29 -4.08
C GLY A 93 -1.69 -6.77 -4.05
N GLN A 94 -2.89 -6.31 -4.41
CA GLN A 94 -3.28 -4.90 -4.29
C GLN A 94 -3.26 -4.45 -2.83
N LEU A 95 -3.86 -5.22 -1.92
CA LEU A 95 -3.88 -4.91 -0.50
C LEU A 95 -2.46 -4.80 0.07
N ASP A 96 -1.61 -5.81 -0.16
CA ASP A 96 -0.22 -5.79 0.31
C ASP A 96 0.57 -4.60 -0.26
N SER A 97 0.33 -4.24 -1.52
CA SER A 97 0.99 -3.09 -2.15
C SER A 97 0.52 -1.76 -1.56
N MET A 98 -0.77 -1.65 -1.20
CA MET A 98 -1.32 -0.46 -0.54
C MET A 98 -0.74 -0.29 0.87
N VAL A 99 -0.73 -1.35 1.69
CA VAL A 99 -0.15 -1.34 3.04
C VAL A 99 1.34 -0.98 2.99
N HIS A 100 2.12 -1.59 2.11
CA HIS A 100 3.53 -1.27 1.92
C HIS A 100 3.74 0.19 1.46
N GLY A 101 2.90 0.68 0.54
CA GLY A 101 2.96 2.07 0.08
C GLY A 101 2.61 3.07 1.18
N LEU A 102 1.59 2.76 1.99
CA LEU A 102 1.16 3.58 3.12
C LEU A 102 2.25 3.67 4.20
N SER A 103 2.86 2.54 4.56
CA SER A 103 3.96 2.51 5.53
C SER A 103 5.16 3.35 5.07
N ARG A 104 5.53 3.25 3.79
CA ARG A 104 6.60 4.08 3.22
C ARG A 104 6.24 5.57 3.12
N ALA A 105 4.97 5.91 2.97
CA ALA A 105 4.53 7.29 2.97
C ALA A 105 4.59 7.88 4.38
N LEU A 106 4.18 7.13 5.40
CA LEU A 106 4.31 7.50 6.81
C LEU A 106 5.78 7.70 7.22
N GLU A 107 6.67 6.79 6.81
CA GLU A 107 8.13 6.96 7.04
C GLU A 107 8.67 8.27 6.47
N LYS A 108 8.11 8.78 5.37
CA LYS A 108 8.51 10.09 4.80
C LYS A 108 8.00 11.29 5.57
N VAL A 109 6.93 11.14 6.34
CA VAL A 109 6.37 12.19 7.20
C VAL A 109 7.31 12.42 8.38
N ASP A 110 7.63 11.35 9.09
CA ASP A 110 8.54 11.35 10.24
C ASP A 110 9.30 10.02 10.27
N LYS A 111 10.57 10.10 9.91
CA LYS A 111 11.42 8.92 9.83
C LYS A 111 11.85 8.43 11.22
N GLU A 112 12.14 9.34 12.13
CA GLU A 112 12.71 8.98 13.43
C GLU A 112 11.67 8.25 14.29
N THR A 113 10.45 8.76 14.32
CA THR A 113 9.37 8.20 15.15
C THR A 113 8.72 6.96 14.53
N TYR A 114 8.41 7.00 13.22
CA TYR A 114 7.58 5.94 12.61
C TYR A 114 8.38 4.75 12.07
N ARG A 115 9.62 4.98 11.62
CA ARG A 115 10.45 3.91 11.06
C ARG A 115 10.71 2.74 12.03
N PRO A 116 11.07 2.94 13.31
CA PRO A 116 11.27 1.84 14.25
C PRO A 116 10.02 0.97 14.38
N ILE A 117 8.86 1.59 14.59
CA ILE A 117 7.57 0.91 14.77
C ILE A 117 7.21 0.09 13.52
N LEU A 118 7.27 0.71 12.35
CA LEU A 118 6.89 0.07 11.09
C LEU A 118 7.88 -1.03 10.67
N LYS A 119 9.16 -0.88 10.97
CA LYS A 119 10.20 -1.88 10.67
C LYS A 119 10.07 -3.11 11.54
N THR A 120 9.84 -2.96 12.85
CA THR A 120 9.62 -4.09 13.78
C THR A 120 8.42 -4.94 13.34
N ASN A 121 7.36 -4.30 12.81
CA ASN A 121 6.18 -5.00 12.29
C ASN A 121 6.35 -5.50 10.83
N GLY A 122 7.54 -5.38 10.23
CA GLY A 122 7.84 -5.87 8.88
C GLY A 122 7.15 -5.11 7.73
N LEU A 123 6.48 -3.97 8.00
CA LEU A 123 5.66 -3.25 7.05
C LEU A 123 6.46 -2.44 6.00
N LEU A 124 7.74 -2.19 6.26
CA LEU A 124 8.64 -1.48 5.33
C LEU A 124 9.36 -2.43 4.37
N THR A 125 9.38 -3.74 4.67
CA THR A 125 10.07 -4.72 3.84
C THR A 125 9.19 -5.14 2.67
N ARG A 126 9.69 -4.97 1.44
CA ARG A 126 8.99 -5.47 0.26
C ARG A 126 9.20 -6.98 0.14
N ASP A 127 8.11 -7.74 0.03
CA ASP A 127 8.16 -9.15 -0.33
C ASP A 127 8.37 -9.30 -1.87
N PRO A 128 9.53 -9.82 -2.33
CA PRO A 128 9.86 -9.94 -3.75
C PRO A 128 9.22 -11.16 -4.42
N ARG A 129 8.60 -12.06 -3.66
CA ARG A 129 8.05 -13.32 -4.20
C ARG A 129 6.99 -13.05 -5.26
N LYS A 130 7.15 -13.67 -6.43
CA LYS A 130 6.19 -13.68 -7.53
C LYS A 130 6.11 -15.07 -8.13
N LYS A 131 5.04 -15.37 -8.88
CA LYS A 131 4.92 -16.62 -9.60
C LYS A 131 6.05 -16.70 -10.65
N GLU A 132 6.82 -17.78 -10.60
CA GLU A 132 7.84 -18.06 -11.61
C GLU A 132 7.17 -18.52 -12.92
N ALA A 133 7.72 -18.08 -14.05
CA ALA A 133 7.25 -18.51 -15.35
C ALA A 133 7.52 -20.03 -15.55
N ARG A 134 6.59 -20.70 -16.21
CA ARG A 134 6.80 -22.08 -16.65
C ARG A 134 7.85 -22.08 -17.74
N LYS A 135 8.74 -23.09 -17.72
CA LYS A 135 9.80 -23.23 -18.69
C LYS A 135 9.51 -24.41 -19.61
N VAL A 136 9.93 -24.31 -20.87
CA VAL A 136 9.86 -25.43 -21.84
C VAL A 136 10.77 -26.57 -21.35
N GLY A 137 10.33 -27.80 -21.52
CA GLY A 137 11.09 -29.01 -21.12
C GLY A 137 11.03 -29.36 -19.63
N THR A 138 10.15 -28.70 -18.85
CA THR A 138 9.99 -28.96 -17.39
C THR A 138 8.66 -29.62 -17.03
N GLY A 139 7.92 -30.19 -17.99
CA GLY A 139 6.60 -30.77 -17.75
C GLY A 139 5.58 -29.78 -17.22
N GLY A 140 5.62 -28.52 -17.68
CA GLY A 140 4.71 -27.45 -17.23
C GLY A 140 5.05 -26.87 -15.87
N LYS A 141 6.21 -27.19 -15.29
CA LYS A 141 6.71 -26.62 -14.01
C LYS A 141 7.66 -25.45 -14.27
N SER A 142 7.87 -24.60 -13.27
CA SER A 142 8.83 -23.50 -13.38
C SER A 142 10.29 -23.94 -13.17
N ARG A 143 10.49 -25.00 -12.40
CA ARG A 143 11.83 -25.57 -12.10
C ARG A 143 11.90 -27.03 -12.53
N ARG A 144 13.06 -27.45 -13.01
CA ARG A 144 13.33 -28.85 -13.28
C ARG A 144 13.24 -29.67 -11.99
N MET A 145 12.65 -30.85 -12.06
CA MET A 145 12.76 -31.85 -11.01
C MET A 145 14.23 -32.27 -10.90
N LYS A 146 14.75 -32.36 -9.67
CA LYS A 146 16.05 -33.02 -9.46
C LYS A 146 15.91 -34.47 -9.91
N GLN A 147 16.85 -34.91 -10.75
CA GLN A 147 16.92 -36.29 -11.14
C GLN A 147 17.35 -37.09 -9.90
N SER A 148 16.54 -38.04 -9.47
CA SER A 148 16.95 -38.94 -8.38
C SER A 148 17.95 -39.96 -8.97
N PRO A 149 19.00 -40.32 -8.22
CA PRO A 149 19.90 -41.40 -8.66
C PRO A 149 19.09 -42.68 -8.84
N LYS A 150 19.31 -43.38 -9.99
CA LYS A 150 18.80 -44.73 -10.17
C LYS A 150 19.44 -45.60 -9.10
N ARG A 151 18.60 -46.25 -8.29
CA ARG A 151 19.05 -47.35 -7.44
C ARG A 151 19.23 -48.60 -8.23
#